data_606514a7da771b308ef4a6cec454fd1d
#
_entry.id   606514a7da771b308ef4a6cec454fd1d
#
_cell.length_a   1.000
_cell.length_b   1.000
_cell.length_c   1.000
_cell.angle_alpha   90.00
_cell.angle_beta   90.00
_cell.angle_gamma   90.00
#
_symmetry.space_group_name_H-M   'P 1'
#
loop_
_entity.id
_entity.type
_entity.pdbx_description
1 polymer ?
#
loop_
_entity_poly.entity_id
_entity_poly.type
_entity_poly.pdbx_seq_one_letter_code
_entity_poly.pdbx_strand_id
1 'polypeptide(L)'
;MLKISRDSEVNLINLMIDHNLIFAKDLINIRKISNNGTKSQIECIFELNLTNEDSIMSILVKEQDLEVVDLSEINASDELKNALPEEFIVDNFIVPFKSNDENLHIAISDSSKLNLIRNLKIISKKNIELHAAKISQISSLIEKL
;
A
#
# COMPACT_ATOMS: atom_id res chain seq x y z
N MET A 1 5.74 -9.66 9.75
CA MET A 1 5.15 -8.41 10.31
C MET A 1 4.93 -7.43 9.17
N LEU A 2 3.78 -6.82 9.13
CA LEU A 2 3.41 -5.87 8.08
C LEU A 2 4.05 -4.51 8.36
N LYS A 3 4.87 -4.01 7.43
CA LYS A 3 5.46 -2.68 7.52
C LYS A 3 4.63 -1.72 6.67
N ILE A 4 3.83 -0.91 7.33
CA ILE A 4 2.98 0.07 6.66
C ILE A 4 3.25 1.46 7.25
N SER A 5 3.28 2.48 6.40
CA SER A 5 3.45 3.85 6.89
C SER A 5 2.21 4.29 7.66
N ARG A 6 2.41 5.18 8.62
CA ARG A 6 1.31 5.68 9.46
C ARG A 6 0.23 6.37 8.63
N ASP A 7 0.62 7.17 7.65
CA ASP A 7 -0.33 7.88 6.79
C ASP A 7 -1.19 6.92 5.99
N SER A 8 -0.59 5.87 5.43
CA SER A 8 -1.32 4.83 4.72
C SER A 8 -2.26 4.08 5.64
N GLU A 9 -1.82 3.77 6.86
CA GLU A 9 -2.66 3.10 7.86
C GLU A 9 -3.90 3.93 8.20
N VAL A 10 -3.73 5.24 8.44
CA VAL A 10 -4.85 6.14 8.73
C VAL A 10 -5.82 6.21 7.55
N ASN A 11 -5.30 6.36 6.35
CA ASN A 11 -6.13 6.44 5.14
C ASN A 11 -6.91 5.15 4.89
N LEU A 12 -6.27 4.00 5.09
CA LEU A 12 -6.92 2.70 4.91
C LEU A 12 -8.01 2.48 5.96
N ILE A 13 -7.76 2.83 7.21
CA ILE A 13 -8.78 2.71 8.27
C ILE A 13 -9.99 3.61 7.96
N ASN A 14 -9.76 4.84 7.53
CA ASN A 14 -10.85 5.73 7.13
C ASN A 14 -11.64 5.17 5.96
N LEU A 15 -10.97 4.61 4.96
CA LEU A 15 -11.63 3.95 3.83
C LEU A 15 -12.49 2.78 4.30
N MET A 16 -11.98 1.96 5.20
CA MET A 16 -12.72 0.82 5.75
C MET A 16 -13.98 1.27 6.49
N ILE A 17 -13.89 2.34 7.27
CA ILE A 17 -15.05 2.89 7.99
C ILE A 17 -16.07 3.47 7.00
N ASP A 18 -15.61 4.24 6.03
CA ASP A 18 -16.47 4.87 5.03
C ASP A 18 -17.24 3.85 4.20
N HIS A 19 -16.67 2.68 3.96
CA HIS A 19 -17.29 1.59 3.21
C HIS A 19 -17.90 0.50 4.09
N ASN A 20 -18.05 0.76 5.39
CA ASN A 20 -18.68 -0.16 6.35
C ASN A 20 -17.99 -1.53 6.44
N LEU A 21 -16.70 -1.61 6.17
CA LEU A 21 -15.91 -2.82 6.37
C LEU A 21 -15.60 -3.04 7.85
N ILE A 22 -15.36 -1.95 8.57
CA ILE A 22 -15.23 -1.92 10.03
C ILE A 22 -16.03 -0.74 10.55
N PHE A 23 -16.29 -0.72 11.87
CA PHE A 23 -17.03 0.36 12.51
C PHE A 23 -16.14 1.12 13.48
N ALA A 24 -16.47 2.39 13.71
CA ALA A 24 -15.70 3.24 14.62
C ALA A 24 -15.56 2.61 16.03
N LYS A 25 -16.56 1.88 16.49
CA LYS A 25 -16.52 1.18 17.78
C LYS A 25 -15.43 0.12 17.86
N ASP A 26 -15.04 -0.46 16.72
CA ASP A 26 -14.00 -1.49 16.67
C ASP A 26 -12.61 -0.91 16.94
N LEU A 27 -12.41 0.38 16.70
CA LEU A 27 -11.11 1.05 16.84
C LEU A 27 -10.59 1.01 18.27
N ILE A 28 -11.48 1.01 19.28
CA ILE A 28 -11.06 0.98 20.69
C ILE A 28 -10.29 -0.31 20.98
N ASN A 29 -10.84 -1.47 20.56
CA ASN A 29 -10.19 -2.76 20.74
C ASN A 29 -8.95 -2.91 19.87
N ILE A 30 -9.02 -2.46 18.62
CA ILE A 30 -7.90 -2.50 17.67
C ILE A 30 -6.71 -1.73 18.24
N ARG A 31 -6.94 -0.52 18.77
CA ARG A 31 -5.88 0.31 19.36
C ARG A 31 -5.30 -0.29 20.61
N LYS A 32 -6.11 -0.91 21.47
CA LYS A 32 -5.62 -1.61 22.66
C LYS A 32 -4.68 -2.75 22.31
N ILE A 33 -5.06 -3.58 21.35
CA ILE A 33 -4.27 -4.72 20.90
C ILE A 33 -2.97 -4.22 20.25
N SER A 34 -3.07 -3.21 19.37
CA SER A 34 -1.92 -2.63 18.70
C SER A 34 -0.92 -1.99 19.68
N ASN A 35 -1.41 -1.24 20.66
CA ASN A 35 -0.56 -0.57 21.64
C ASN A 35 0.12 -1.53 22.61
N ASN A 36 -0.49 -2.68 22.90
CA ASN A 36 0.07 -3.70 23.79
C ASN A 36 1.02 -4.67 23.08
N GLY A 37 1.16 -4.55 21.76
CA GLY A 37 2.02 -5.41 20.97
C GLY A 37 2.83 -4.60 19.95
N THR A 38 3.53 -5.32 19.08
CA THR A 38 4.32 -4.72 17.99
C THR A 38 3.58 -4.67 16.67
N LYS A 39 2.30 -5.07 16.65
CA LYS A 39 1.51 -5.16 15.43
C LYS A 39 0.87 -3.82 15.08
N SER A 40 0.78 -3.54 13.79
CA SER A 40 0.04 -2.39 13.29
C SER A 40 -1.47 -2.59 13.50
N GLN A 41 -2.23 -1.49 13.45
CA GLN A 41 -3.69 -1.58 13.52
C GLN A 41 -4.27 -2.38 12.36
N ILE A 42 -3.67 -2.27 11.16
CA ILE A 42 -4.10 -3.04 9.98
C ILE A 42 -3.92 -4.53 10.21
N GLU A 43 -2.79 -4.97 10.76
CA GLU A 43 -2.58 -6.37 11.12
C GLU A 43 -3.64 -6.87 12.09
N CYS A 44 -3.96 -6.06 13.11
CA CYS A 44 -5.00 -6.40 14.09
C CYS A 44 -6.36 -6.58 13.43
N ILE A 45 -6.71 -5.71 12.50
CA ILE A 45 -7.98 -5.78 11.76
C ILE A 45 -8.08 -7.10 11.00
N PHE A 46 -7.02 -7.49 10.30
CA PHE A 46 -7.01 -8.75 9.54
C PHE A 46 -7.03 -9.97 10.43
N GLU A 47 -6.29 -9.96 11.54
CA GLU A 47 -6.26 -11.07 12.49
C GLU A 47 -7.60 -11.28 13.19
N LEU A 48 -8.34 -10.21 13.46
CA LEU A 48 -9.68 -10.27 14.04
C LEU A 48 -10.75 -10.63 13.01
N ASN A 49 -10.37 -10.81 11.75
CA ASN A 49 -11.27 -11.11 10.64
C ASN A 49 -12.41 -10.08 10.47
N LEU A 50 -12.13 -8.82 10.80
CA LEU A 50 -13.10 -7.73 10.61
C LEU A 50 -13.29 -7.41 9.13
N THR A 51 -12.22 -7.50 8.36
CA THR A 51 -12.23 -7.42 6.90
C THR A 51 -10.96 -8.09 6.36
N ASN A 52 -10.76 -8.04 5.05
CA ASN A 52 -9.59 -8.60 4.41
C ASN A 52 -9.04 -7.66 3.33
N GLU A 53 -7.82 -7.94 2.87
CA GLU A 53 -7.17 -7.09 1.89
C GLU A 53 -7.80 -7.15 0.49
N ASP A 54 -8.48 -8.24 0.15
CA ASP A 54 -9.18 -8.34 -1.13
C ASP A 54 -10.36 -7.36 -1.20
N SER A 55 -11.08 -7.19 -0.10
CA SER A 55 -12.17 -6.21 -0.01
C SER A 55 -11.66 -4.78 -0.17
N ILE A 56 -10.53 -4.46 0.44
CA ILE A 56 -9.90 -3.14 0.33
C ILE A 56 -9.45 -2.89 -1.11
N MET A 57 -8.79 -3.87 -1.71
CA MET A 57 -8.31 -3.76 -3.09
C MET A 57 -9.46 -3.60 -4.08
N SER A 58 -10.57 -4.30 -3.88
CA SER A 58 -11.76 -4.18 -4.73
C SER A 58 -12.33 -2.76 -4.72
N ILE A 59 -12.34 -2.11 -3.56
CA ILE A 59 -12.78 -0.73 -3.44
C ILE A 59 -11.86 0.21 -4.23
N LEU A 60 -10.57 0.05 -4.07
CA LEU A 60 -9.56 0.86 -4.75
C LEU A 60 -9.68 0.73 -6.27
N VAL A 61 -9.81 -0.48 -6.77
CA VAL A 61 -9.98 -0.77 -8.20
C VAL A 61 -11.24 -0.10 -8.73
N LYS A 62 -12.35 -0.27 -8.03
CA LYS A 62 -13.66 0.24 -8.46
C LYS A 62 -13.72 1.76 -8.46
N GLU A 63 -13.20 2.40 -7.41
CA GLU A 63 -13.28 3.86 -7.27
C GLU A 63 -12.25 4.60 -8.12
N GLN A 64 -11.06 4.03 -8.31
CA GLN A 64 -9.95 4.71 -8.96
C GLN A 64 -9.64 4.16 -10.35
N ASP A 65 -10.41 3.18 -10.81
CA ASP A 65 -10.24 2.54 -12.12
C ASP A 65 -8.81 2.04 -12.36
N LEU A 66 -8.22 1.41 -11.34
CA LEU A 66 -6.87 0.87 -11.40
C LEU A 66 -6.90 -0.62 -11.74
N GLU A 67 -5.90 -1.06 -12.50
CA GLU A 67 -5.67 -2.48 -12.72
C GLU A 67 -4.98 -3.10 -11.52
N VAL A 68 -5.32 -4.34 -11.21
CA VAL A 68 -4.67 -5.13 -10.16
C VAL A 68 -3.38 -5.73 -10.69
N VAL A 69 -2.33 -5.71 -9.88
CA VAL A 69 -1.09 -6.44 -10.16
C VAL A 69 -0.82 -7.43 -9.04
N ASP A 70 -0.35 -8.62 -9.42
CA ASP A 70 0.12 -9.63 -8.48
C ASP A 70 1.64 -9.49 -8.32
N LEU A 71 2.08 -9.10 -7.13
CA LEU A 71 3.50 -8.86 -6.86
C LEU A 71 4.24 -10.11 -6.36
N SER A 72 3.56 -11.24 -6.20
CA SER A 72 4.14 -12.44 -5.60
C SER A 72 5.35 -13.01 -6.39
N GLU A 73 5.37 -12.79 -7.70
CA GLU A 73 6.45 -13.28 -8.56
C GLU A 73 7.44 -12.19 -9.00
N ILE A 74 7.30 -10.99 -8.47
CA ILE A 74 8.23 -9.91 -8.80
C ILE A 74 9.53 -10.10 -8.03
N ASN A 75 10.63 -10.10 -8.76
CA ASN A 75 11.96 -10.19 -8.17
C ASN A 75 12.55 -8.80 -7.96
N ALA A 76 13.18 -8.59 -6.81
CA ALA A 76 13.94 -7.37 -6.56
C ALA A 76 15.15 -7.33 -7.50
N SER A 77 15.24 -6.29 -8.30
CA SER A 77 16.36 -6.05 -9.21
C SER A 77 17.04 -4.73 -8.85
N ASP A 78 18.27 -4.55 -9.31
CA ASP A 78 18.97 -3.28 -9.10
C ASP A 78 18.24 -2.13 -9.77
N GLU A 79 17.63 -2.36 -10.91
CA GLU A 79 16.83 -1.37 -11.61
C GLU A 79 15.65 -0.89 -10.75
N LEU A 80 14.94 -1.81 -10.09
CA LEU A 80 13.84 -1.47 -9.21
C LEU A 80 14.30 -0.80 -7.93
N LYS A 81 15.41 -1.29 -7.34
CA LYS A 81 15.98 -0.68 -6.12
C LYS A 81 16.38 0.76 -6.34
N ASN A 82 16.86 1.09 -7.52
CA ASN A 82 17.37 2.42 -7.87
C ASN A 82 16.33 3.32 -8.53
N ALA A 83 15.13 2.79 -8.80
CA ALA A 83 14.06 3.55 -9.47
C ALA A 83 13.57 4.72 -8.64
N LEU A 84 13.50 4.54 -7.32
CA LEU A 84 13.08 5.56 -6.35
C LEU A 84 13.95 5.48 -5.10
N PRO A 85 14.11 6.60 -4.35
CA PRO A 85 14.79 6.55 -3.06
C PRO A 85 14.09 5.58 -2.09
N GLU A 86 14.87 4.80 -1.36
CA GLU A 86 14.34 3.82 -0.40
C GLU A 86 13.42 4.48 0.64
N GLU A 87 13.83 5.61 1.19
CA GLU A 87 13.02 6.33 2.17
C GLU A 87 11.66 6.72 1.61
N PHE A 88 11.61 7.14 0.36
CA PHE A 88 10.36 7.52 -0.29
C PHE A 88 9.42 6.32 -0.43
N ILE A 89 9.95 5.16 -0.78
CA ILE A 89 9.21 3.91 -0.89
C ILE A 89 8.62 3.51 0.47
N VAL A 90 9.45 3.50 1.50
CA VAL A 90 9.04 3.09 2.85
C VAL A 90 8.05 4.07 3.45
N ASP A 91 8.34 5.36 3.38
CA ASP A 91 7.51 6.39 4.02
C ASP A 91 6.14 6.52 3.38
N ASN A 92 6.03 6.25 2.09
CA ASN A 92 4.77 6.36 1.36
C ASN A 92 4.07 5.04 1.15
N PHE A 93 4.66 3.93 1.55
CA PHE A 93 4.12 2.59 1.37
C PHE A 93 3.69 2.33 -0.08
N ILE A 94 4.62 2.55 -0.98
CA ILE A 94 4.48 2.30 -2.42
C ILE A 94 5.68 1.48 -2.88
N VAL A 95 5.57 0.78 -3.99
CA VAL A 95 6.70 0.00 -4.47
C VAL A 95 6.72 -0.05 -6.01
N PRO A 96 7.86 0.25 -6.63
CA PRO A 96 8.02 0.04 -8.06
C PRO A 96 8.15 -1.46 -8.33
N PHE A 97 7.53 -1.94 -9.40
CA PHE A 97 7.59 -3.36 -9.75
C PHE A 97 7.97 -3.61 -11.21
N LYS A 98 7.98 -2.59 -12.03
CA LYS A 98 8.38 -2.70 -13.43
C LYS A 98 8.89 -1.34 -13.91
N SER A 99 10.00 -1.34 -14.60
CA SER A 99 10.60 -0.12 -15.12
C SER A 99 11.15 -0.36 -16.52
N ASN A 100 10.95 0.61 -17.40
CA ASN A 100 11.63 0.69 -18.70
C ASN A 100 12.12 2.13 -18.90
N ASP A 101 12.64 2.45 -20.08
CA ASP A 101 13.22 3.77 -20.34
C ASP A 101 12.21 4.91 -20.20
N GLU A 102 10.95 4.68 -20.47
CA GLU A 102 9.91 5.71 -20.50
C GLU A 102 8.93 5.65 -19.35
N ASN A 103 8.69 4.46 -18.79
CA ASN A 103 7.62 4.23 -17.83
C ASN A 103 8.11 3.55 -16.55
N LEU A 104 7.54 3.97 -15.43
CA LEU A 104 7.72 3.33 -14.13
C LEU A 104 6.35 2.89 -13.62
N HIS A 105 6.21 1.59 -13.38
CA HIS A 105 4.99 1.00 -12.82
C HIS A 105 5.12 0.86 -11.32
N ILE A 106 4.15 1.39 -10.58
CA ILE A 106 4.18 1.46 -9.13
C ILE A 106 2.91 0.86 -8.57
N ALA A 107 3.04 0.01 -7.56
CA ALA A 107 1.91 -0.59 -6.85
C ALA A 107 1.55 0.25 -5.62
N ILE A 108 0.26 0.48 -5.42
CA ILE A 108 -0.29 1.22 -4.29
C ILE A 108 -1.43 0.42 -3.65
N SER A 109 -1.70 0.68 -2.38
CA SER A 109 -2.81 0.06 -1.65
C SER A 109 -3.85 1.05 -1.15
N ASP A 110 -3.60 2.36 -1.26
CA ASP A 110 -4.57 3.37 -0.86
C ASP A 110 -4.64 4.52 -1.84
N SER A 111 -5.83 5.14 -1.95
CA SER A 111 -6.11 6.16 -2.95
C SER A 111 -5.37 7.49 -2.72
N SER A 112 -4.88 7.74 -1.51
CA SER A 112 -4.14 8.97 -1.22
C SER A 112 -2.85 9.05 -2.03
N LYS A 113 -2.32 7.91 -2.49
CA LYS A 113 -1.07 7.86 -3.25
C LYS A 113 -1.22 8.39 -4.69
N LEU A 114 -2.45 8.55 -5.18
CA LEU A 114 -2.68 9.20 -6.47
C LEU A 114 -2.12 10.63 -6.48
N ASN A 115 -2.07 11.28 -5.34
CA ASN A 115 -1.51 12.62 -5.21
C ASN A 115 0.00 12.68 -5.40
N LEU A 116 0.68 11.53 -5.38
CA LEU A 116 2.13 11.45 -5.53
C LEU A 116 2.59 11.38 -6.99
N ILE A 117 1.69 11.20 -7.94
CA ILE A 117 2.06 11.00 -9.37
C ILE A 117 3.02 12.08 -9.85
N ARG A 118 2.72 13.34 -9.55
CA ARG A 118 3.55 14.47 -9.99
C ARG A 118 4.95 14.40 -9.39
N ASN A 119 5.05 14.12 -8.10
CA ASN A 119 6.33 13.98 -7.41
C ASN A 119 7.12 12.80 -7.96
N LEU A 120 6.44 11.68 -8.21
CA LEU A 120 7.07 10.49 -8.77
C LEU A 120 7.63 10.74 -10.17
N LYS A 121 6.93 11.49 -11.01
CA LYS A 121 7.43 11.89 -12.33
C LYS A 121 8.70 12.71 -12.24
N ILE A 122 8.75 13.64 -11.29
CA ILE A 122 9.90 14.51 -11.08
C ILE A 122 11.12 13.69 -10.61
N ILE A 123 10.91 12.82 -9.63
CA ILE A 123 11.97 12.00 -9.03
C ILE A 123 12.52 10.98 -10.04
N SER A 124 11.63 10.26 -10.72
CA SER A 124 12.03 9.17 -11.62
C SER A 124 12.39 9.64 -13.02
N LYS A 125 11.90 10.81 -13.44
CA LYS A 125 11.99 11.33 -14.81
C LYS A 125 11.33 10.42 -15.83
N LYS A 126 10.31 9.66 -15.39
CA LYS A 126 9.56 8.71 -16.20
C LYS A 126 8.07 8.97 -16.07
N ASN A 127 7.30 8.46 -17.02
CA ASN A 127 5.86 8.40 -16.89
C ASN A 127 5.50 7.40 -15.79
N ILE A 128 4.49 7.73 -15.00
CA ILE A 128 4.08 6.91 -13.86
C ILE A 128 2.77 6.21 -14.18
N GLU A 129 2.75 4.89 -13.98
CA GLU A 129 1.55 4.08 -14.05
C GLU A 129 1.31 3.43 -12.69
N LEU A 130 0.16 3.74 -12.08
CA LEU A 130 -0.22 3.19 -10.79
C LEU A 130 -1.11 1.97 -10.96
N HIS A 131 -0.86 0.95 -10.14
CA HIS A 131 -1.64 -0.29 -10.10
C HIS A 131 -2.02 -0.59 -8.66
N ALA A 132 -3.16 -1.26 -8.48
CA ALA A 132 -3.59 -1.70 -7.16
C ALA A 132 -2.95 -3.05 -6.83
N ALA A 133 -2.50 -3.20 -5.59
CA ALA A 133 -1.94 -4.46 -5.12
C ALA A 133 -2.33 -4.70 -3.66
N LYS A 134 -2.24 -5.95 -3.24
CA LYS A 134 -2.51 -6.34 -1.85
C LYS A 134 -1.48 -5.71 -0.91
N ILE A 135 -1.96 -5.28 0.24
CA ILE A 135 -1.12 -4.67 1.28
C ILE A 135 0.05 -5.59 1.65
N SER A 136 -0.23 -6.87 1.84
CA SER A 136 0.81 -7.85 2.19
C SER A 136 1.87 -8.00 1.11
N GLN A 137 1.47 -7.95 -0.15
CA GLN A 137 2.41 -8.05 -1.27
C GLN A 137 3.30 -6.82 -1.40
N ILE A 138 2.73 -5.63 -1.19
CA ILE A 138 3.52 -4.39 -1.18
C ILE A 138 4.56 -4.43 -0.07
N SER A 139 4.13 -4.80 1.15
CA SER A 139 5.03 -4.93 2.29
C SER A 139 6.16 -5.92 2.02
N SER A 140 5.84 -7.08 1.48
CA SER A 140 6.84 -8.11 1.17
C SER A 140 7.85 -7.66 0.11
N LEU A 141 7.40 -6.97 -0.93
CA LEU A 141 8.30 -6.50 -1.97
C LEU A 141 9.21 -5.37 -1.45
N ILE A 142 8.69 -4.47 -0.63
CA ILE A 142 9.50 -3.43 0.02
C ILE A 142 10.64 -4.06 0.83
N GLU A 143 10.37 -5.13 1.56
CA GLU A 143 11.39 -5.83 2.35
C GLU A 143 12.49 -6.46 1.48
N LYS A 144 12.17 -6.83 0.25
CA LYS A 144 13.16 -7.41 -0.68
C LYS A 144 14.03 -6.35 -1.37
N LEU A 145 13.59 -5.12 -1.37
CA LEU A 145 14.35 -4.01 -1.92
C LEU A 145 15.27 -3.41 -0.84
#